data_fdf6877db84729fb2aae83c6b202212f
#
_entry.id   fdf6877db84729fb2aae83c6b202212f
#
_cell.length_a   1.000
_cell.length_b   1.000
_cell.length_c   1.000
_cell.angle_alpha   90.00
_cell.angle_beta   90.00
_cell.angle_gamma   90.00
#
_symmetry.space_group_name_H-M   'P 1'
#
loop_
_entity.id
_entity.type
_entity.pdbx_description
1 polymer ?
#
loop_
_entity_poly.entity_id
_entity_poly.type
_entity_poly.pdbx_seq_one_letter_code
_entity_poly.pdbx_strand_id
1 'polypeptide(L)'
;MRERFRWSILAAPLALIACSNTAEAPKSASAAAPAEKPAKVNKDPYPSTYKPYPGMATAIRNVTIFDGEGGRIDNGVVFFAGDKIHSVGGPDTPIPADIAVFDGAGKFVTPGIIDIHSHLGDYPTPSVAAHDDGNEATSPTTPEVWAEHSVWPQDPGFSRAL
;
A
#
# COMPACT_ATOMS: atom_id res chain seq x y z
N MET A 1 62.48 -37.46 -17.41
CA MET A 1 63.10 -36.79 -16.25
C MET A 1 61.98 -36.18 -15.42
N ARG A 2 61.69 -36.81 -14.28
CA ARG A 2 60.65 -36.33 -13.33
C ARG A 2 61.37 -35.89 -12.07
N GLU A 3 61.48 -34.60 -11.82
CA GLU A 3 62.01 -34.10 -10.56
C GLU A 3 60.87 -34.03 -9.53
N ARG A 4 61.06 -34.73 -8.42
CA ARG A 4 60.17 -34.76 -7.28
C ARG A 4 60.65 -33.69 -6.28
N PHE A 5 59.85 -32.65 -6.10
CA PHE A 5 60.07 -31.65 -5.04
C PHE A 5 59.61 -32.23 -3.70
N ARG A 6 60.55 -32.42 -2.76
CA ARG A 6 60.28 -32.86 -1.39
C ARG A 6 60.16 -31.61 -0.51
N TRP A 7 59.05 -31.40 0.05
CA TRP A 7 58.86 -30.38 1.09
C TRP A 7 59.16 -31.01 2.43
N SER A 8 60.15 -30.48 3.14
CA SER A 8 60.46 -30.80 4.53
C SER A 8 59.62 -29.90 5.45
N ILE A 9 58.75 -30.51 6.23
CA ILE A 9 57.99 -29.82 7.26
C ILE A 9 58.84 -29.80 8.52
N LEU A 10 59.30 -28.61 8.91
CA LEU A 10 59.87 -28.34 10.24
C LEU A 10 58.71 -28.12 11.24
N ALA A 11 58.54 -29.08 12.14
CA ALA A 11 57.64 -28.91 13.28
C ALA A 11 58.37 -28.17 14.42
N ALA A 12 57.92 -26.98 14.77
CA ALA A 12 58.38 -26.30 15.98
C ALA A 12 57.41 -26.58 17.13
N PRO A 13 57.85 -26.90 18.33
CA PRO A 13 56.98 -27.10 19.47
C PRO A 13 56.50 -25.76 20.03
N LEU A 14 55.18 -25.56 20.10
CA LEU A 14 54.55 -24.42 20.73
C LEU A 14 54.43 -24.71 22.23
N ALA A 15 55.19 -24.01 23.04
CA ALA A 15 55.10 -24.07 24.52
C ALA A 15 53.82 -23.25 24.94
N LEU A 16 52.85 -23.92 25.50
CA LEU A 16 51.68 -23.32 26.13
C LEU A 16 52.05 -22.83 27.55
N ILE A 17 52.19 -21.53 27.70
CA ILE A 17 52.26 -20.88 29.03
C ILE A 17 50.82 -20.61 29.44
N ALA A 18 50.31 -21.41 30.38
CA ALA A 18 49.03 -21.17 31.02
C ALA A 18 49.20 -20.08 32.12
N CYS A 19 48.85 -18.86 31.82
CA CYS A 19 48.62 -17.85 32.85
C CYS A 19 47.18 -17.94 33.35
N SER A 20 46.98 -18.54 34.50
CA SER A 20 45.73 -18.52 35.24
C SER A 20 45.59 -17.15 35.93
N ASN A 21 44.95 -16.20 35.28
CA ASN A 21 44.44 -14.98 35.92
C ASN A 21 43.00 -15.22 36.26
N THR A 22 42.72 -15.56 37.52
CA THR A 22 41.39 -15.46 38.13
C THR A 22 41.10 -13.98 38.41
N ALA A 23 40.66 -13.24 37.39
CA ALA A 23 40.07 -11.94 37.59
C ALA A 23 38.58 -12.15 37.89
N GLU A 24 38.21 -11.91 39.12
CA GLU A 24 36.82 -11.84 39.58
C GLU A 24 36.12 -10.71 38.82
N ALA A 25 35.14 -11.09 37.96
CA ALA A 25 34.38 -10.13 37.21
C ALA A 25 33.50 -9.29 38.14
N PRO A 26 33.49 -7.96 38.01
CA PRO A 26 32.58 -7.14 38.79
C PRO A 26 31.14 -7.46 38.41
N LYS A 27 30.33 -7.89 39.39
CA LYS A 27 28.87 -8.01 39.23
C LYS A 27 28.28 -6.60 38.99
N SER A 28 28.22 -6.20 37.73
CA SER A 28 27.38 -5.07 37.34
C SER A 28 25.92 -5.49 37.50
N ALA A 29 25.32 -5.11 38.62
CA ALA A 29 23.88 -5.12 38.74
C ALA A 29 23.34 -4.00 37.84
N SER A 30 23.10 -4.31 36.60
CA SER A 30 22.30 -3.47 35.72
C SER A 30 20.87 -3.46 36.29
N ALA A 31 20.55 -2.38 37.01
CA ALA A 31 19.17 -2.09 37.35
C ALA A 31 18.40 -1.97 36.01
N ALA A 32 17.51 -2.92 35.75
CA ALA A 32 16.64 -2.85 34.59
C ALA A 32 15.86 -1.52 34.66
N ALA A 33 16.04 -0.67 33.64
CA ALA A 33 15.24 0.53 33.49
C ALA A 33 13.75 0.15 33.52
N PRO A 34 12.87 0.93 34.15
CA PRO A 34 11.46 0.67 34.17
C PRO A 34 10.99 0.52 32.71
N ALA A 35 10.27 -0.57 32.39
CA ALA A 35 9.71 -0.77 31.07
C ALA A 35 8.79 0.41 30.75
N GLU A 36 9.18 1.24 29.77
CA GLU A 36 8.33 2.30 29.27
C GLU A 36 7.03 1.68 28.76
N LYS A 37 5.91 2.25 29.22
CA LYS A 37 4.61 1.85 28.68
C LYS A 37 4.62 2.10 27.17
N PRO A 38 4.17 1.13 26.35
CA PRO A 38 4.16 1.31 24.91
C PRO A 38 3.38 2.59 24.56
N ALA A 39 4.00 3.47 23.83
CA ALA A 39 3.37 4.69 23.35
C ALA A 39 2.09 4.33 22.60
N LYS A 40 0.99 5.04 22.87
CA LYS A 40 -0.24 4.88 22.13
C LYS A 40 0.02 5.32 20.69
N VAL A 41 0.13 4.36 19.78
CA VAL A 41 0.26 4.66 18.36
C VAL A 41 -1.06 5.29 17.89
N ASN A 42 -0.98 6.50 17.33
CA ASN A 42 -2.12 7.09 16.65
C ASN A 42 -2.39 6.27 15.38
N LYS A 43 -3.56 5.64 15.29
CA LYS A 43 -3.93 4.78 14.16
C LYS A 43 -4.25 5.56 12.88
N ASP A 44 -4.51 6.84 13.03
CA ASP A 44 -4.78 7.76 11.92
C ASP A 44 -4.05 9.08 12.17
N PRO A 45 -2.72 9.10 11.97
CA PRO A 45 -1.91 10.30 12.20
C PRO A 45 -2.24 11.42 11.20
N TYR A 46 -2.79 11.08 10.05
CA TYR A 46 -3.13 12.01 8.96
C TYR A 46 -4.56 11.78 8.48
N PRO A 47 -5.57 12.24 9.26
CA PRO A 47 -6.96 12.06 8.87
C PRO A 47 -7.21 12.71 7.51
N SER A 48 -7.96 12.01 6.65
CA SER A 48 -8.30 12.50 5.33
C SER A 48 -9.04 13.86 5.42
N THR A 49 -8.59 14.81 4.64
CA THR A 49 -9.27 16.10 4.44
C THR A 49 -10.25 16.06 3.28
N TYR A 50 -10.36 14.92 2.59
CA TYR A 50 -11.27 14.73 1.48
C TYR A 50 -12.73 14.92 1.94
N LYS A 51 -13.47 15.72 1.18
CA LYS A 51 -14.91 15.88 1.33
C LYS A 51 -15.56 15.51 -0.01
N PRO A 52 -16.52 14.57 -0.01
CA PRO A 52 -17.23 14.23 -1.23
C PRO A 52 -17.94 15.46 -1.79
N TYR A 53 -17.97 15.58 -3.11
CA TYR A 53 -18.79 16.61 -3.74
C TYR A 53 -20.26 16.39 -3.40
N PRO A 54 -21.03 17.46 -3.14
CA PRO A 54 -22.46 17.33 -2.93
C PRO A 54 -23.10 16.79 -4.21
N GLY A 55 -23.63 15.56 -4.13
CA GLY A 55 -24.35 14.91 -5.20
C GLY A 55 -25.86 15.13 -5.07
N MET A 56 -26.55 15.33 -6.19
CA MET A 56 -28.01 15.28 -6.22
C MET A 56 -28.49 13.84 -6.19
N ALA A 57 -29.63 13.59 -5.55
CA ALA A 57 -30.29 12.30 -5.63
C ALA A 57 -30.56 11.95 -7.10
N THR A 58 -30.04 10.80 -7.54
CA THR A 58 -30.05 10.39 -8.94
C THR A 58 -30.35 8.90 -9.06
N ALA A 59 -31.22 8.55 -10.00
CA ALA A 59 -31.41 7.17 -10.44
C ALA A 59 -30.90 6.99 -11.87
N ILE A 60 -30.21 5.89 -12.11
CA ILE A 60 -29.85 5.40 -13.44
C ILE A 60 -30.73 4.19 -13.72
N ARG A 61 -31.44 4.21 -14.81
CA ARG A 61 -32.32 3.10 -15.22
C ARG A 61 -31.94 2.54 -16.59
N ASN A 62 -32.52 1.40 -16.95
CA ASN A 62 -32.31 0.71 -18.23
C ASN A 62 -30.85 0.32 -18.49
N VAL A 63 -30.05 0.10 -17.46
CA VAL A 63 -28.65 -0.29 -17.56
C VAL A 63 -28.48 -1.79 -17.35
N THR A 64 -27.42 -2.35 -17.93
CA THR A 64 -26.91 -3.66 -17.51
C THR A 64 -25.99 -3.48 -16.31
N ILE A 65 -26.33 -4.10 -15.19
CA ILE A 65 -25.57 -4.00 -13.95
C ILE A 65 -24.78 -5.30 -13.75
N PHE A 66 -23.49 -5.18 -13.47
CA PHE A 66 -22.66 -6.24 -12.93
C PHE A 66 -22.38 -5.94 -11.46
N ASP A 67 -22.68 -6.88 -10.56
CA ASP A 67 -22.60 -6.64 -9.12
C ASP A 67 -21.18 -6.81 -8.53
N GLY A 68 -20.22 -7.28 -9.33
CA GLY A 68 -18.86 -7.57 -8.87
C GLY A 68 -18.68 -8.95 -8.23
N GLU A 69 -19.77 -9.70 -8.02
CA GLU A 69 -19.77 -11.07 -7.46
C GLU A 69 -20.11 -12.12 -8.52
N GLY A 70 -20.20 -11.72 -9.78
CA GLY A 70 -20.54 -12.58 -10.92
C GLY A 70 -22.01 -12.50 -11.32
N GLY A 71 -22.81 -11.72 -10.63
CA GLY A 71 -24.21 -11.48 -10.99
C GLY A 71 -24.37 -10.42 -12.07
N ARG A 72 -25.48 -10.55 -12.82
CA ARG A 72 -25.88 -9.63 -13.89
C ARG A 72 -27.38 -9.31 -13.78
N ILE A 73 -27.72 -8.03 -13.90
CA ILE A 73 -29.10 -7.54 -13.94
C ILE A 73 -29.28 -6.76 -15.23
N ASP A 74 -30.17 -7.19 -16.08
CA ASP A 74 -30.52 -6.47 -17.30
C ASP A 74 -31.67 -5.49 -17.04
N ASN A 75 -31.66 -4.36 -17.74
CA ASN A 75 -32.61 -3.25 -17.57
C ASN A 75 -32.72 -2.79 -16.09
N GLY A 76 -31.58 -2.83 -15.39
CA GLY A 76 -31.53 -2.53 -13.98
C GLY A 76 -31.67 -1.06 -13.66
N VAL A 77 -31.88 -0.80 -12.35
CA VAL A 77 -31.97 0.52 -11.74
C VAL A 77 -30.94 0.59 -10.61
N VAL A 78 -30.19 1.69 -10.60
CA VAL A 78 -29.34 2.09 -9.46
C VAL A 78 -29.80 3.45 -8.97
N PHE A 79 -30.15 3.55 -7.69
CA PHE A 79 -30.49 4.81 -7.04
C PHE A 79 -29.44 5.17 -5.99
N PHE A 80 -28.94 6.38 -6.06
CA PHE A 80 -27.98 6.91 -5.09
C PHE A 80 -28.31 8.36 -4.71
N ALA A 81 -27.99 8.72 -3.47
CA ALA A 81 -28.15 10.06 -2.96
C ALA A 81 -27.06 10.36 -1.93
N GLY A 82 -26.51 11.55 -2.00
CA GLY A 82 -25.35 11.91 -1.21
C GLY A 82 -24.15 11.02 -1.54
N ASP A 83 -23.64 10.34 -0.53
CA ASP A 83 -22.49 9.43 -0.62
C ASP A 83 -22.87 7.93 -0.62
N LYS A 84 -24.17 7.61 -0.75
CA LYS A 84 -24.69 6.25 -0.58
C LYS A 84 -25.46 5.77 -1.79
N ILE A 85 -25.27 4.49 -2.12
CA ILE A 85 -26.18 3.74 -2.96
C ILE A 85 -27.34 3.26 -2.08
N HIS A 86 -28.56 3.61 -2.44
CA HIS A 86 -29.77 3.28 -1.68
C HIS A 86 -30.45 2.04 -2.19
N SER A 87 -30.46 1.83 -3.51
CA SER A 87 -31.02 0.62 -4.10
C SER A 87 -30.33 0.25 -5.41
N VAL A 88 -30.24 -1.06 -5.64
CA VAL A 88 -29.82 -1.67 -6.90
C VAL A 88 -30.79 -2.82 -7.16
N GLY A 89 -31.32 -2.92 -8.36
CA GLY A 89 -32.20 -4.03 -8.69
C GLY A 89 -32.67 -4.03 -10.14
N GLY A 90 -33.66 -4.84 -10.43
CA GLY A 90 -34.25 -5.00 -11.76
C GLY A 90 -35.12 -3.81 -12.19
N PRO A 91 -35.82 -3.92 -13.32
CA PRO A 91 -36.60 -2.82 -13.91
C PRO A 91 -37.73 -2.30 -13.01
N ASP A 92 -38.24 -3.14 -12.11
CA ASP A 92 -39.34 -2.80 -11.20
C ASP A 92 -38.87 -2.13 -9.89
N THR A 93 -37.54 -1.86 -9.76
CA THR A 93 -36.99 -1.20 -8.58
C THR A 93 -37.58 0.22 -8.44
N PRO A 94 -38.21 0.56 -7.30
CA PRO A 94 -38.82 1.85 -7.11
C PRO A 94 -37.81 2.99 -7.23
N ILE A 95 -38.18 4.01 -8.00
CA ILE A 95 -37.45 5.28 -8.11
C ILE A 95 -38.27 6.34 -7.37
N PRO A 96 -37.69 7.05 -6.39
CA PRO A 96 -38.37 8.14 -5.72
C PRO A 96 -38.84 9.24 -6.73
N ALA A 97 -39.91 9.88 -6.41
CA ALA A 97 -40.36 11.07 -7.16
C ALA A 97 -39.36 12.23 -6.97
N ASP A 98 -39.39 13.19 -7.89
CA ASP A 98 -38.64 14.45 -7.80
C ASP A 98 -37.14 14.36 -7.69
N ILE A 99 -36.54 13.26 -8.24
CA ILE A 99 -35.09 13.11 -8.37
C ILE A 99 -34.66 13.16 -9.82
N ALA A 100 -33.37 13.36 -10.05
CA ALA A 100 -32.77 13.23 -11.38
C ALA A 100 -32.82 11.76 -11.84
N VAL A 101 -33.29 11.51 -13.07
CA VAL A 101 -33.31 10.18 -13.66
C VAL A 101 -32.52 10.21 -14.94
N PHE A 102 -31.50 9.34 -15.02
CA PHE A 102 -30.69 9.13 -16.19
C PHE A 102 -31.08 7.83 -16.89
N ASP A 103 -31.37 7.92 -18.19
CA ASP A 103 -31.61 6.75 -19.02
C ASP A 103 -30.27 6.22 -19.53
N GLY A 104 -29.90 5.05 -19.06
CA GLY A 104 -28.65 4.38 -19.38
C GLY A 104 -28.79 3.26 -20.40
N ALA A 105 -29.79 3.29 -21.27
CA ALA A 105 -29.99 2.26 -22.30
C ALA A 105 -28.70 1.99 -23.09
N GLY A 106 -28.28 0.72 -23.16
CA GLY A 106 -27.05 0.28 -23.81
C GLY A 106 -25.77 0.55 -23.00
N LYS A 107 -25.87 1.07 -21.78
CA LYS A 107 -24.74 1.31 -20.89
C LYS A 107 -24.65 0.23 -19.81
N PHE A 108 -23.47 0.20 -19.17
CA PHE A 108 -23.14 -0.73 -18.10
C PHE A 108 -22.86 0.02 -16.82
N VAL A 109 -23.22 -0.58 -15.70
CA VAL A 109 -22.87 -0.12 -14.35
C VAL A 109 -22.11 -1.25 -13.67
N THR A 110 -20.97 -0.94 -13.09
CA THR A 110 -20.13 -1.87 -12.33
C THR A 110 -19.75 -1.21 -10.99
N PRO A 111 -19.34 -1.97 -9.98
CA PRO A 111 -18.59 -1.40 -8.86
C PRO A 111 -17.38 -0.62 -9.35
N GLY A 112 -16.96 0.39 -8.60
CA GLY A 112 -15.76 1.15 -8.91
C GLY A 112 -14.53 0.24 -8.91
N ILE A 113 -13.61 0.48 -9.82
CA ILE A 113 -12.34 -0.24 -9.89
C ILE A 113 -11.44 0.31 -8.77
N ILE A 114 -10.93 -0.60 -7.93
CA ILE A 114 -9.93 -0.27 -6.91
C ILE A 114 -8.62 -0.87 -7.37
N ASP A 115 -7.68 -0.01 -7.73
CA ASP A 115 -6.31 -0.41 -8.04
C ASP A 115 -5.50 -0.42 -6.74
N ILE A 116 -5.09 -1.60 -6.30
CA ILE A 116 -4.29 -1.79 -5.07
C ILE A 116 -2.79 -1.66 -5.32
N HIS A 117 -2.37 -1.49 -6.56
CA HIS A 117 -0.98 -1.30 -6.96
C HIS A 117 -0.90 -0.16 -7.97
N SER A 118 -0.83 1.05 -7.47
CA SER A 118 -0.76 2.26 -8.31
C SER A 118 0.58 2.96 -8.14
N HIS A 119 1.09 3.49 -9.25
CA HIS A 119 2.27 4.35 -9.29
C HIS A 119 1.89 5.82 -9.52
N LEU A 120 0.63 6.19 -9.35
CA LEU A 120 0.20 7.57 -9.48
C LEU A 120 0.96 8.46 -8.49
N GLY A 121 1.57 9.49 -9.02
CA GLY A 121 2.41 10.41 -8.26
C GLY A 121 3.87 9.98 -8.12
N ASP A 122 4.19 8.68 -8.11
CA ASP A 122 5.59 8.21 -7.99
C ASP A 122 6.32 8.26 -9.33
N TYR A 123 5.59 8.07 -10.42
CA TYR A 123 6.05 8.23 -11.80
C TYR A 123 5.18 9.24 -12.54
N PRO A 124 5.21 10.53 -12.16
CA PRO A 124 4.28 11.51 -12.70
C PRO A 124 4.49 11.74 -14.20
N THR A 125 3.41 12.00 -14.89
CA THR A 125 3.43 12.35 -16.31
C THR A 125 4.09 13.72 -16.51
N PRO A 126 4.99 13.91 -17.48
CA PRO A 126 5.34 13.04 -18.62
C PRO A 126 6.49 12.07 -18.38
N SER A 127 6.83 11.74 -17.15
CA SER A 127 7.91 10.82 -16.78
C SER A 127 9.30 11.36 -17.16
N VAL A 128 9.80 12.23 -16.32
CA VAL A 128 11.17 12.74 -16.41
C VAL A 128 12.02 12.16 -15.27
N ALA A 129 13.30 11.93 -15.51
CA ALA A 129 14.21 11.32 -14.54
C ALA A 129 14.27 12.04 -13.17
N ALA A 130 13.97 13.35 -13.15
CA ALA A 130 13.93 14.13 -11.91
C ALA A 130 12.73 13.80 -10.99
N HIS A 131 11.74 13.05 -11.49
CA HIS A 131 10.55 12.66 -10.77
C HIS A 131 10.41 11.12 -10.70
N ASP A 132 11.47 10.38 -10.92
CA ASP A 132 11.47 8.92 -10.98
C ASP A 132 11.94 8.36 -9.63
N ASP A 133 11.14 8.58 -8.60
CA ASP A 133 11.43 8.22 -7.20
C ASP A 133 10.65 6.99 -6.71
N GLY A 134 10.02 6.27 -7.61
CA GLY A 134 9.14 5.14 -7.25
C GLY A 134 9.86 3.86 -6.83
N ASN A 135 11.19 3.75 -7.00
CA ASN A 135 11.97 2.59 -6.62
C ASN A 135 13.12 2.95 -5.70
N GLU A 136 13.15 2.34 -4.53
CA GLU A 136 14.32 2.39 -3.65
C GLU A 136 15.34 1.33 -4.11
N ALA A 137 16.57 1.76 -4.42
CA ALA A 137 17.60 0.91 -4.97
C ALA A 137 18.82 0.71 -4.03
N THR A 138 18.80 1.27 -2.83
CA THR A 138 19.95 1.23 -1.90
C THR A 138 20.09 -0.11 -1.18
N SER A 139 18.99 -0.82 -0.94
CA SER A 139 18.98 -2.11 -0.23
C SER A 139 17.80 -2.97 -0.68
N PRO A 140 17.90 -4.31 -0.58
CA PRO A 140 16.78 -5.22 -0.82
C PRO A 140 15.58 -4.99 0.12
N THR A 141 15.80 -4.39 1.27
CA THR A 141 14.77 -4.02 2.25
C THR A 141 15.07 -2.64 2.81
N THR A 142 14.10 -1.75 2.71
CA THR A 142 14.20 -0.34 3.16
C THR A 142 12.96 0.04 3.96
N PRO A 143 12.75 -0.57 5.16
CA PRO A 143 11.53 -0.38 5.95
C PRO A 143 11.37 1.05 6.48
N GLU A 144 12.43 1.85 6.45
CA GLU A 144 12.46 3.26 6.84
C GLU A 144 11.99 4.22 5.74
N VAL A 145 11.84 3.72 4.51
CA VAL A 145 11.38 4.54 3.38
C VAL A 145 9.85 4.65 3.39
N TRP A 146 9.36 5.86 3.27
CA TRP A 146 7.94 6.18 3.25
C TRP A 146 7.55 6.67 1.86
N ALA A 147 6.68 5.95 1.19
CA ALA A 147 6.23 6.26 -0.18
C ALA A 147 5.61 7.66 -0.30
N GLU A 148 5.01 8.19 0.78
CA GLU A 148 4.43 9.54 0.79
C GLU A 148 5.44 10.66 0.45
N HIS A 149 6.74 10.42 0.67
CA HIS A 149 7.79 11.40 0.37
C HIS A 149 8.12 11.48 -1.13
N SER A 150 7.77 10.45 -1.91
CA SER A 150 7.98 10.40 -3.36
C SER A 150 6.74 10.84 -4.17
N VAL A 151 5.57 10.96 -3.51
CA VAL A 151 4.34 11.31 -4.21
C VAL A 151 4.33 12.76 -4.68
N TRP A 152 4.16 12.96 -5.98
CA TRP A 152 3.97 14.26 -6.63
C TRP A 152 2.48 14.58 -6.79
N PRO A 153 1.90 15.47 -5.96
CA PRO A 153 0.44 15.66 -5.92
C PRO A 153 -0.15 16.36 -7.16
N GLN A 154 0.69 16.97 -8.00
CA GLN A 154 0.27 17.60 -9.25
C GLN A 154 0.32 16.66 -10.46
N ASP A 155 0.57 15.36 -10.26
CA ASP A 155 0.54 14.41 -11.37
C ASP A 155 -0.82 14.44 -12.08
N PRO A 156 -0.85 14.76 -13.41
CA PRO A 156 -2.08 14.73 -14.19
C PRO A 156 -2.76 13.35 -14.21
N GLY A 157 -2.04 12.30 -13.84
CA GLY A 157 -2.56 10.95 -13.69
C GLY A 157 -3.71 10.87 -12.70
N PHE A 158 -3.65 11.62 -11.60
CA PHE A 158 -4.74 11.67 -10.61
C PHE A 158 -6.06 12.14 -11.22
N SER A 159 -6.03 13.23 -11.99
CA SER A 159 -7.25 13.74 -12.65
C SER A 159 -7.77 12.84 -13.76
N ARG A 160 -6.95 11.96 -14.32
CA ARG A 160 -7.35 11.00 -15.35
C ARG A 160 -7.92 9.71 -14.76
N ALA A 161 -7.54 9.38 -13.53
CA ALA A 161 -8.03 8.20 -12.83
C ALA A 161 -9.40 8.44 -12.15
N LEU A 162 -9.80 9.70 -11.96
CA LEU A 162 -11.12 10.11 -11.46
C LEU A 162 -12.14 10.21 -12.58
#